data_98ecaf90ec66c95aeb05786a3a60aacd
#
_entry.id   98ecaf90ec66c95aeb05786a3a60aacd
#
_cell.length_a   1.000
_cell.length_b   1.000
_cell.length_c   1.000
_cell.angle_alpha   90.00
_cell.angle_beta   90.00
_cell.angle_gamma   90.00
#
_symmetry.space_group_name_H-M   'P 1'
#
loop_
_entity.id
_entity.type
_entity.pdbx_description
1 polymer ?
#
loop_
_entity_poly.entity_id
_entity_poly.type
_entity_poly.pdbx_seq_one_letter_code
_entity_poly.pdbx_strand_id
1 'polypeptide(L)'
;QGTGAILRILMISAYLFYLQPFLASFVFLPVPILVIMGLYYSKGSRIVWKGVRESSGDLNSLLVEDIQGNRLIQTFGLQDRESTRFEFKAEALKEKTLRAMYRWANYHPITNLVTKLGFLSIVAIGGYFVLQESTDFTMGKLIAFFLLANMLYQPISQLHGLNHLIAAGRAS
;
A
#
# COMPACT_ATOMS: atom_id res chain seq x y z
N GLN A 1 4.89 -18.75 1.77
CA GLN A 1 3.85 -17.97 1.04
C GLN A 1 4.42 -17.18 -0.17
N GLY A 2 5.68 -16.77 -0.16
CA GLY A 2 6.30 -16.00 -1.27
C GLY A 2 6.52 -16.81 -2.56
N THR A 3 6.94 -18.06 -2.44
CA THR A 3 7.24 -18.93 -3.60
C THR A 3 5.99 -19.24 -4.42
N GLY A 4 4.85 -19.47 -3.76
CA GLY A 4 3.57 -19.71 -4.45
C GLY A 4 3.05 -18.48 -5.20
N ALA A 5 3.29 -17.26 -4.68
CA ALA A 5 2.92 -16.01 -5.37
C ALA A 5 3.73 -15.80 -6.65
N ILE A 6 5.05 -16.06 -6.61
CA ILE A 6 5.93 -15.95 -7.77
C ILE A 6 5.54 -16.96 -8.84
N LEU A 7 5.31 -18.23 -8.47
CA LEU A 7 4.90 -19.26 -9.39
C LEU A 7 3.56 -18.92 -10.07
N ARG A 8 2.60 -18.40 -9.29
CA ARG A 8 1.30 -17.95 -9.81
C ARG A 8 1.46 -16.81 -10.82
N ILE A 9 2.28 -15.81 -10.50
CA ILE A 9 2.55 -14.67 -11.40
C ILE A 9 3.16 -15.19 -12.72
N LEU A 10 4.13 -16.11 -12.66
CA LEU A 10 4.78 -16.67 -13.86
C LEU A 10 3.80 -17.47 -14.71
N MET A 11 2.97 -18.32 -14.10
CA MET A 11 1.98 -19.11 -14.83
C MET A 11 0.91 -18.22 -15.49
N ILE A 12 0.38 -17.23 -14.76
CA ILE A 12 -0.61 -16.30 -15.30
C ILE A 12 -0.01 -15.49 -16.45
N SER A 13 1.22 -15.01 -16.28
CA SER A 13 1.94 -14.26 -17.32
C SER A 13 2.12 -15.07 -18.58
N ALA A 14 2.61 -16.32 -18.47
CA ALA A 14 2.79 -17.22 -19.62
C ALA A 14 1.46 -17.48 -20.34
N TYR A 15 0.39 -17.70 -19.58
CA TYR A 15 -0.93 -17.95 -20.17
C TYR A 15 -1.54 -16.72 -20.84
N LEU A 16 -1.36 -15.52 -20.29
CA LEU A 16 -1.78 -14.26 -20.93
C LEU A 16 -1.07 -14.02 -22.26
N PHE A 17 0.24 -14.28 -22.34
CA PHE A 17 1.00 -14.20 -23.59
C PHE A 17 0.58 -15.26 -24.61
N TYR A 18 0.21 -16.46 -24.15
CA TYR A 18 -0.31 -17.51 -25.03
C TYR A 18 -1.68 -17.13 -25.63
N LEU A 19 -2.57 -16.53 -24.83
CA LEU A 19 -3.90 -16.13 -25.27
C LEU A 19 -3.86 -15.01 -26.34
N GLN A 20 -3.15 -13.92 -26.07
CA GLN A 20 -3.00 -12.77 -26.97
C GLN A 20 -1.79 -11.93 -26.59
N PRO A 21 -0.65 -12.07 -27.29
CA PRO A 21 0.61 -11.38 -26.93
C PRO A 21 0.50 -9.87 -26.93
N PHE A 22 -0.22 -9.30 -27.91
CA PHE A 22 -0.38 -7.86 -28.03
C PHE A 22 -1.15 -7.28 -26.81
N LEU A 23 -2.27 -7.90 -26.45
CA LEU A 23 -3.06 -7.46 -25.31
C LEU A 23 -2.33 -7.67 -23.98
N ALA A 24 -1.55 -8.75 -23.86
CA ALA A 24 -0.70 -9.02 -22.70
C ALA A 24 0.31 -7.90 -22.46
N SER A 25 0.90 -7.35 -23.52
CA SER A 25 1.86 -6.24 -23.39
C SER A 25 1.24 -5.01 -22.70
N PHE A 26 -0.03 -4.71 -22.96
CA PHE A 26 -0.73 -3.61 -22.30
C PHE A 26 -1.04 -3.90 -20.81
N VAL A 27 -1.29 -5.16 -20.45
CA VAL A 27 -1.45 -5.57 -19.05
C VAL A 27 -0.15 -5.40 -18.27
N PHE A 28 0.99 -5.70 -18.90
CA PHE A 28 2.29 -5.61 -18.24
C PHE A 28 2.86 -4.17 -18.20
N LEU A 29 2.38 -3.26 -19.02
CA LEU A 29 2.85 -1.88 -19.06
C LEU A 29 2.68 -1.11 -17.74
N PRO A 30 1.57 -1.23 -16.98
CA PRO A 30 1.45 -0.61 -15.65
C PRO A 30 2.33 -1.26 -14.57
N VAL A 31 2.69 -2.55 -14.71
CA VAL A 31 3.39 -3.31 -13.66
C VAL A 31 4.71 -2.67 -13.24
N PRO A 32 5.67 -2.36 -14.15
CA PRO A 32 6.92 -1.71 -13.76
C PRO A 32 6.69 -0.35 -13.11
N ILE A 33 5.69 0.40 -13.57
CA ILE A 33 5.32 1.69 -12.98
C ILE A 33 4.89 1.50 -11.53
N LEU A 34 3.99 0.54 -11.27
CA LEU A 34 3.51 0.22 -9.93
C LEU A 34 4.65 -0.26 -9.01
N VAL A 35 5.56 -1.08 -9.53
CA VAL A 35 6.72 -1.57 -8.77
C VAL A 35 7.65 -0.42 -8.39
N ILE A 36 8.02 0.45 -9.34
CA ILE A 36 8.89 1.60 -9.08
C ILE A 36 8.24 2.55 -8.08
N MET A 37 6.96 2.87 -8.26
CA MET A 37 6.20 3.70 -7.32
C MET A 37 6.16 3.08 -5.92
N GLY A 38 5.95 1.77 -5.83
CA GLY A 38 5.92 1.04 -4.56
C GLY A 38 7.26 1.06 -3.83
N LEU A 39 8.37 0.87 -4.55
CA LEU A 39 9.71 0.95 -3.99
C LEU A 39 10.04 2.36 -3.47
N TYR A 40 9.68 3.38 -4.23
CA TYR A 40 9.87 4.77 -3.84
C TYR A 40 9.04 5.13 -2.59
N TYR A 41 7.77 4.74 -2.59
CA TYR A 41 6.88 4.95 -1.45
C TYR A 41 7.38 4.22 -0.19
N SER A 42 7.78 2.95 -0.31
CA SER A 42 8.24 2.11 0.80
C SER A 42 9.46 2.71 1.51
N LYS A 43 10.46 3.20 0.77
CA LYS A 43 11.65 3.86 1.35
C LYS A 43 11.27 5.07 2.19
N GLY A 44 10.46 5.95 1.65
CA GLY A 44 10.06 7.17 2.36
C GLY A 44 9.07 6.92 3.50
N SER A 45 8.19 5.95 3.35
CA SER A 45 7.19 5.56 4.36
C SER A 45 7.86 5.03 5.63
N ARG A 46 8.93 4.24 5.51
CA ARG A 46 9.68 3.72 6.67
C ARG A 46 10.18 4.82 7.59
N ILE A 47 10.73 5.90 7.03
CA ILE A 47 11.28 7.02 7.81
C ILE A 47 10.15 7.73 8.57
N VAL A 48 9.05 8.02 7.88
CA VAL A 48 7.92 8.75 8.47
C VAL A 48 7.25 7.92 9.56
N TRP A 49 6.98 6.64 9.32
CA TRP A 49 6.37 5.75 10.31
C TRP A 49 7.31 5.43 11.49
N LYS A 50 8.63 5.47 11.29
CA LYS A 50 9.59 5.40 12.40
C LYS A 50 9.40 6.60 13.33
N GLY A 51 9.31 7.82 12.78
CA GLY A 51 9.09 9.02 13.58
C GLY A 51 7.73 9.00 14.34
N VAL A 52 6.68 8.43 13.76
CA VAL A 52 5.39 8.24 14.45
C VAL A 52 5.55 7.30 15.63
N ARG A 53 6.22 6.14 15.44
CA ARG A 53 6.45 5.17 16.53
C ARG A 53 7.28 5.75 17.67
N GLU A 54 8.33 6.49 17.37
CA GLU A 54 9.16 7.16 18.38
C GLU A 54 8.32 8.14 19.19
N SER A 55 7.54 9.03 18.56
CA SER A 55 6.68 9.97 19.27
C SER A 55 5.56 9.30 20.05
N SER A 56 5.02 8.19 19.54
CA SER A 56 4.04 7.38 20.28
C SER A 56 4.67 6.74 21.54
N GLY A 57 5.91 6.25 21.42
CA GLY A 57 6.67 5.74 22.54
C GLY A 57 6.92 6.81 23.61
N ASP A 58 7.33 8.00 23.19
CA ASP A 58 7.58 9.15 24.09
C ASP A 58 6.31 9.58 24.83
N LEU A 59 5.16 9.59 24.14
CA LEU A 59 3.87 9.92 24.76
C LEU A 59 3.42 8.84 25.74
N ASN A 60 3.57 7.55 25.37
CA ASN A 60 3.24 6.44 26.26
C ASN A 60 4.14 6.42 27.51
N SER A 61 5.44 6.72 27.36
CA SER A 61 6.35 6.80 28.49
C SER A 61 5.95 7.93 29.46
N LEU A 62 5.54 9.08 28.92
CA LEU A 62 5.03 10.18 29.75
C LEU A 62 3.76 9.78 30.49
N LEU A 63 2.81 9.12 29.82
CA LEU A 63 1.59 8.64 30.46
C LEU A 63 1.87 7.69 31.62
N VAL A 64 2.81 6.76 31.44
CA VAL A 64 3.21 5.83 32.50
C VAL A 64 3.87 6.59 33.66
N GLU A 65 4.75 7.56 33.36
CA GLU A 65 5.40 8.43 34.36
C GLU A 65 4.37 9.22 35.19
N ASP A 66 3.38 9.84 34.51
CA ASP A 66 2.34 10.64 35.14
C ASP A 66 1.39 9.79 36.00
N ILE A 67 1.04 8.59 35.53
CA ILE A 67 0.20 7.65 36.30
C ILE A 67 0.94 7.19 37.57
N GLN A 68 2.22 6.85 37.47
CA GLN A 68 3.04 6.44 38.62
C GLN A 68 3.30 7.61 39.58
N GLY A 69 3.49 8.80 39.01
CA GLY A 69 3.76 10.05 39.79
C GLY A 69 2.48 10.79 40.21
N ASN A 70 1.28 10.30 39.92
CA ASN A 70 0.01 11.03 40.09
C ASN A 70 -0.15 11.61 41.52
N ARG A 71 0.28 10.86 42.57
CA ARG A 71 0.20 11.33 43.96
C ARG A 71 1.10 12.57 44.20
N LEU A 72 2.28 12.60 43.59
CA LEU A 72 3.19 13.73 43.67
C LEU A 72 2.66 14.94 42.91
N ILE A 73 2.16 14.71 41.69
CA ILE A 73 1.54 15.74 40.83
C ILE A 73 0.41 16.44 41.56
N GLN A 74 -0.46 15.67 42.26
CA GLN A 74 -1.55 16.24 43.05
C GLN A 74 -1.06 16.98 44.30
N THR A 75 -0.08 16.43 45.00
CA THR A 75 0.43 17.02 46.25
C THR A 75 1.10 18.35 46.00
N PHE A 76 1.83 18.50 44.87
CA PHE A 76 2.56 19.71 44.51
C PHE A 76 1.78 20.64 43.57
N GLY A 77 0.57 20.32 43.18
CA GLY A 77 -0.27 21.15 42.30
C GLY A 77 0.31 21.30 40.89
N LEU A 78 0.97 20.26 40.36
CA LEU A 78 1.68 20.31 39.05
C LEU A 78 0.81 19.92 37.85
N GLN A 79 -0.52 19.79 38.02
CA GLN A 79 -1.44 19.30 36.98
C GLN A 79 -1.36 20.12 35.69
N ASP A 80 -1.37 21.43 35.77
CA ASP A 80 -1.32 22.31 34.60
C ASP A 80 0.01 22.18 33.83
N ARG A 81 1.09 21.98 34.53
CA ARG A 81 2.40 21.75 33.94
C ARG A 81 2.48 20.44 33.18
N GLU A 82 2.03 19.36 33.81
CA GLU A 82 2.05 18.04 33.17
C GLU A 82 1.01 17.95 32.01
N SER A 83 -0.15 18.62 32.13
CA SER A 83 -1.10 18.76 31.01
C SER A 83 -0.46 19.47 29.82
N THR A 84 0.24 20.58 30.03
CA THR A 84 0.96 21.30 28.96
C THR A 84 2.05 20.42 28.32
N ARG A 85 2.79 19.66 29.14
CA ARG A 85 3.81 18.73 28.66
C ARG A 85 3.21 17.61 27.82
N PHE A 86 2.07 17.07 28.24
CA PHE A 86 1.32 16.08 27.50
C PHE A 86 0.80 16.62 26.17
N GLU A 87 0.18 17.80 26.16
CA GLU A 87 -0.33 18.46 24.95
C GLU A 87 0.78 18.69 23.93
N PHE A 88 1.95 19.14 24.37
CA PHE A 88 3.10 19.33 23.48
C PHE A 88 3.55 18.04 22.81
N LYS A 89 3.63 16.91 23.55
CA LYS A 89 4.01 15.61 23.00
C LYS A 89 2.89 15.03 22.11
N ALA A 90 1.63 15.23 22.50
CA ALA A 90 0.48 14.79 21.70
C ALA A 90 0.40 15.54 20.35
N GLU A 91 0.65 16.87 20.35
CA GLU A 91 0.69 17.66 19.12
C GLU A 91 1.85 17.23 18.20
N ALA A 92 3.03 16.93 18.75
CA ALA A 92 4.15 16.38 17.99
C ALA A 92 3.83 15.03 17.36
N LEU A 93 3.14 14.14 18.08
CA LEU A 93 2.65 12.86 17.53
C LEU A 93 1.62 13.07 16.43
N LYS A 94 0.67 13.97 16.66
CA LYS A 94 -0.38 14.33 15.67
C LYS A 94 0.25 14.83 14.38
N GLU A 95 1.21 15.77 14.46
CA GLU A 95 1.89 16.33 13.28
C GLU A 95 2.60 15.24 12.46
N LYS A 96 3.36 14.35 13.12
CA LYS A 96 4.05 13.25 12.46
C LYS A 96 3.06 12.26 11.85
N THR A 97 1.96 11.96 12.54
CA THR A 97 0.90 11.07 12.04
C THR A 97 0.21 11.66 10.83
N LEU A 98 -0.12 12.96 10.83
CA LEU A 98 -0.70 13.65 9.69
C LEU A 98 0.23 13.61 8.48
N ARG A 99 1.53 13.86 8.65
CA ARG A 99 2.51 13.72 7.55
C ARG A 99 2.53 12.32 6.96
N ALA A 100 2.44 11.28 7.79
CA ALA A 100 2.36 9.89 7.34
C ALA A 100 1.07 9.63 6.56
N MET A 101 -0.06 10.12 7.04
CA MET A 101 -1.37 9.99 6.41
C MET A 101 -1.45 10.75 5.08
N TYR A 102 -0.95 11.97 4.98
CA TYR A 102 -0.90 12.72 3.71
C TYR A 102 -0.08 11.99 2.66
N ARG A 103 1.04 11.40 3.06
CA ARG A 103 1.86 10.62 2.14
C ARG A 103 1.14 9.37 1.63
N TRP A 104 0.41 8.69 2.51
CA TRP A 104 -0.44 7.55 2.16
C TRP A 104 -1.62 7.96 1.27
N ALA A 105 -2.29 9.06 1.62
CA ALA A 105 -3.43 9.59 0.89
C ALA A 105 -3.10 10.02 -0.54
N ASN A 106 -1.90 10.48 -0.80
CA ASN A 106 -1.46 10.82 -2.16
C ASN A 106 -1.04 9.59 -2.96
N TYR A 107 -0.42 8.61 -2.31
CA TYR A 107 0.08 7.40 -3.00
C TYR A 107 -1.06 6.48 -3.46
N HIS A 108 -2.03 6.23 -2.59
CA HIS A 108 -3.07 5.24 -2.83
C HIS A 108 -3.98 5.56 -4.04
N PRO A 109 -4.47 6.79 -4.24
CA PRO A 109 -5.28 7.11 -5.42
C PRO A 109 -4.50 7.01 -6.73
N ILE A 110 -3.21 7.38 -6.73
CA ILE A 110 -2.39 7.33 -7.94
C ILE A 110 -2.15 5.87 -8.37
N THR A 111 -1.82 4.99 -7.43
CA THR A 111 -1.66 3.56 -7.74
C THR A 111 -2.96 2.91 -8.22
N ASN A 112 -4.09 3.27 -7.60
CA ASN A 112 -5.40 2.82 -8.05
C ASN A 112 -5.74 3.33 -9.47
N LEU A 113 -5.42 4.58 -9.78
CA LEU A 113 -5.63 5.16 -11.10
C LEU A 113 -4.82 4.41 -12.17
N VAL A 114 -3.53 4.16 -11.91
CA VAL A 114 -2.66 3.40 -12.82
C VAL A 114 -3.21 1.99 -13.06
N THR A 115 -3.66 1.31 -12.00
CA THR A 115 -4.25 -0.02 -12.10
C THR A 115 -5.56 0.00 -12.90
N LYS A 116 -6.44 0.98 -12.65
CA LYS A 116 -7.70 1.13 -13.40
C LYS A 116 -7.49 1.46 -14.86
N LEU A 117 -6.48 2.26 -15.19
CA LEU A 117 -6.09 2.54 -16.58
C LEU A 117 -5.62 1.27 -17.28
N GLY A 118 -4.89 0.39 -16.59
CA GLY A 118 -4.53 -0.93 -17.09
C GLY A 118 -5.77 -1.78 -17.43
N PHE A 119 -6.74 -1.84 -16.52
CA PHE A 119 -8.00 -2.55 -16.78
C PHE A 119 -8.82 -1.93 -17.91
N LEU A 120 -8.89 -0.61 -17.97
CA LEU A 120 -9.60 0.09 -19.04
C LEU A 120 -8.98 -0.21 -20.41
N SER A 121 -7.64 -0.28 -20.47
CA SER A 121 -6.92 -0.67 -21.70
C SER A 121 -7.30 -2.08 -22.17
N ILE A 122 -7.43 -3.03 -21.23
CA ILE A 122 -7.83 -4.41 -21.54
C ILE A 122 -9.24 -4.42 -22.15
N VAL A 123 -10.19 -3.69 -21.54
CA VAL A 123 -11.57 -3.65 -22.01
C VAL A 123 -11.67 -2.93 -23.36
N ALA A 124 -10.99 -1.80 -23.54
CA ALA A 124 -11.03 -1.03 -24.77
C ALA A 124 -10.38 -1.76 -25.94
N ILE A 125 -9.15 -2.25 -25.76
CA ILE A 125 -8.38 -2.92 -26.83
C ILE A 125 -8.93 -4.33 -27.07
N GLY A 126 -9.21 -5.08 -26.00
CA GLY A 126 -9.78 -6.42 -26.11
C GLY A 126 -11.18 -6.41 -26.68
N GLY A 127 -12.01 -5.41 -26.31
CA GLY A 127 -13.33 -5.20 -26.93
C GLY A 127 -13.22 -4.87 -28.42
N TYR A 128 -12.27 -4.05 -28.80
CA TYR A 128 -12.00 -3.77 -30.22
C TYR A 128 -11.65 -5.05 -31.00
N PHE A 129 -10.80 -5.93 -30.43
CA PHE A 129 -10.49 -7.23 -31.08
C PHE A 129 -11.69 -8.15 -31.16
N VAL A 130 -12.58 -8.17 -30.19
CA VAL A 130 -13.82 -8.98 -30.25
C VAL A 130 -14.77 -8.50 -31.35
N LEU A 131 -14.83 -7.18 -31.59
CA LEU A 131 -15.65 -6.59 -32.64
C LEU A 131 -15.04 -6.77 -34.04
N GLN A 132 -13.76 -7.01 -34.13
CA GLN A 132 -13.10 -7.34 -35.39
C GLN A 132 -13.22 -8.85 -35.64
N GLU A 133 -14.17 -9.26 -36.47
CA GLU A 133 -14.44 -10.67 -36.84
C GLU A 133 -13.24 -11.41 -37.46
N SER A 134 -12.17 -10.68 -37.82
CA SER A 134 -10.94 -11.24 -38.40
C SER A 134 -9.99 -11.84 -37.36
N THR A 135 -10.29 -11.74 -36.05
CA THR A 135 -9.44 -12.26 -34.98
C THR A 135 -10.12 -13.42 -34.25
N ASP A 136 -9.35 -14.48 -33.95
CA ASP A 136 -9.79 -15.60 -33.10
C ASP A 136 -10.05 -15.19 -31.61
N PHE A 137 -10.13 -13.90 -31.31
CA PHE A 137 -10.30 -13.38 -29.96
C PHE A 137 -11.79 -13.20 -29.65
N THR A 138 -12.35 -14.16 -28.91
CA THR A 138 -13.77 -14.20 -28.55
C THR A 138 -14.07 -13.45 -27.26
N MET A 139 -15.34 -13.12 -27.01
CA MET A 139 -15.81 -12.52 -25.74
C MET A 139 -15.42 -13.38 -24.51
N GLY A 140 -15.45 -14.72 -24.64
CA GLY A 140 -15.00 -15.61 -23.57
C GLY A 140 -13.50 -15.46 -23.26
N LYS A 141 -12.66 -15.30 -24.28
CA LYS A 141 -11.23 -15.02 -24.10
C LYS A 141 -11.00 -13.65 -23.44
N LEU A 142 -11.79 -12.63 -23.77
CA LEU A 142 -11.72 -11.32 -23.14
C LEU A 142 -12.05 -11.39 -21.64
N ILE A 143 -13.12 -12.08 -21.27
CA ILE A 143 -13.51 -12.27 -19.88
C ILE A 143 -12.42 -13.03 -19.10
N ALA A 144 -11.91 -14.12 -19.66
CA ALA A 144 -10.81 -14.88 -19.06
C ALA A 144 -9.57 -14.00 -18.87
N PHE A 145 -9.23 -13.19 -19.88
CA PHE A 145 -8.10 -12.28 -19.84
C PHE A 145 -8.25 -11.22 -18.73
N PHE A 146 -9.43 -10.65 -18.58
CA PHE A 146 -9.75 -9.69 -17.52
C PHE A 146 -9.62 -10.31 -16.12
N LEU A 147 -10.14 -11.52 -15.93
CA LEU A 147 -10.04 -12.24 -14.66
C LEU A 147 -8.57 -12.58 -14.30
N LEU A 148 -7.80 -13.05 -15.28
CA LEU A 148 -6.39 -13.35 -15.08
C LEU A 148 -5.55 -12.10 -14.78
N ALA A 149 -5.82 -10.99 -15.47
CA ALA A 149 -5.19 -9.70 -15.18
C ALA A 149 -5.49 -9.24 -13.75
N ASN A 150 -6.73 -9.44 -13.28
CA ASN A 150 -7.11 -9.13 -11.90
C ASN A 150 -6.29 -9.97 -10.90
N MET A 151 -6.16 -11.28 -11.17
CA MET A 151 -5.34 -12.18 -10.34
C MET A 151 -3.83 -11.83 -10.38
N LEU A 152 -3.36 -11.18 -11.45
CA LEU A 152 -1.98 -10.70 -11.57
C LEU A 152 -1.75 -9.43 -10.74
N TYR A 153 -2.70 -8.48 -10.76
CA TYR A 153 -2.54 -7.21 -10.04
C TYR A 153 -2.76 -7.34 -8.52
N GLN A 154 -3.53 -8.33 -8.06
CA GLN A 154 -3.76 -8.56 -6.63
C GLN A 154 -2.48 -8.72 -5.80
N PRO A 155 -1.53 -9.63 -6.12
CA PRO A 155 -0.32 -9.77 -5.33
C PRO A 155 0.59 -8.55 -5.42
N ILE A 156 0.55 -7.79 -6.53
CA ILE A 156 1.33 -6.56 -6.68
C ILE A 156 0.83 -5.49 -5.71
N SER A 157 -0.48 -5.34 -5.55
CA SER A 157 -1.06 -4.41 -4.57
C SER A 157 -0.83 -4.86 -3.12
N GLN A 158 -0.79 -6.17 -2.86
CA GLN A 158 -0.52 -6.74 -1.53
C GLN A 158 0.94 -6.63 -1.10
N LEU A 159 1.91 -6.58 -2.04
CA LEU A 159 3.32 -6.35 -1.73
C LEU A 159 3.54 -5.04 -0.95
N HIS A 160 2.66 -4.07 -1.12
CA HIS A 160 2.67 -2.82 -0.34
C HIS A 160 2.22 -3.01 1.11
N GLY A 161 1.33 -3.97 1.38
CA GLY A 161 0.85 -4.32 2.73
C GLY A 161 1.84 -5.19 3.51
N LEU A 162 2.62 -6.05 2.84
CA LEU A 162 3.59 -6.94 3.48
C LEU A 162 4.74 -6.22 4.17
N ASN A 163 5.11 -5.03 3.73
CA ASN A 163 6.10 -4.19 4.41
C ASN A 163 5.66 -3.77 5.82
N HIS A 164 4.35 -3.65 6.09
CA HIS A 164 3.83 -3.40 7.43
C HIS A 164 3.93 -4.64 8.33
N LEU A 165 3.67 -5.83 7.78
CA LEU A 165 3.72 -7.09 8.53
C LEU A 165 5.16 -7.51 8.87
N ILE A 166 6.11 -7.32 7.96
CA ILE A 166 7.54 -7.61 8.20
C ILE A 166 8.13 -6.64 9.24
N ALA A 167 7.68 -5.39 9.26
CA ALA A 167 8.10 -4.41 10.26
C ALA A 167 7.53 -4.72 11.66
N ALA A 168 6.34 -5.30 11.75
CA ALA A 168 5.72 -5.73 13.00
C ALA A 168 6.31 -7.05 13.53
N GLY A 169 6.64 -8.01 12.65
CA GLY A 169 7.17 -9.31 13.04
C GLY A 169 8.66 -9.33 13.46
N ARG A 170 9.39 -8.22 13.32
CA ARG A 170 10.78 -8.08 13.81
C ARG A 170 10.87 -7.39 15.18
N ALA A 171 9.74 -7.03 15.76
CA ALA A 171 9.65 -6.34 17.05
C ALA A 171 9.17 -7.24 18.21
N SER A 172 9.07 -8.56 17.97
CA SER A 172 8.80 -9.57 19.01
C SER A 172 10.03 -10.39 19.34
#